data_17a63ef049a6e77932ac6ea15403a13e
#
_entry.id   17a63ef049a6e77932ac6ea15403a13e
#
_cell.length_a   1.000
_cell.length_b   1.000
_cell.length_c   1.000
_cell.angle_alpha   90.00
_cell.angle_beta   90.00
_cell.angle_gamma   90.00
#
_symmetry.space_group_name_H-M   'P 1'
#
loop_
_entity.id
_entity.type
_entity.pdbx_description
1 polymer ?
#
loop_
_entity_poly.entity_id
_entity_poly.type
_entity_poly.pdbx_seq_one_letter_code
_entity_poly.pdbx_strand_id
1 'polypeptide(L)'
;THPGIYGSSILGEADQRIQIILLDTRYFRDDLDRNTLTDQEKKDVGKVGWYQPTTDTSRTLLGEPQWVWLKTQLRKPAKVRIIVSSIQTISWEKGMECWGNMPHQRTRLFKLIADTKAQGVVLISGDVHFAEISKTDEGPYPLYDITSSGLAQKPHPSWPKAINQYRLPGCLYVGENFGLITIDWATKTLCLQACDVQGQPQFTQNVAISALKVK
;
A
#
# COMPACT_ATOMS: atom_id res chain seq x y z
N THR A 1 -26.56 1.37 -2.54
CA THR A 1 -25.66 2.11 -1.62
C THR A 1 -25.23 1.18 -0.51
N HIS A 2 -23.97 1.23 -0.12
CA HIS A 2 -23.41 0.49 1.02
C HIS A 2 -22.69 1.49 1.97
N PRO A 3 -22.50 1.16 3.23
CA PRO A 3 -21.69 1.96 4.15
C PRO A 3 -20.23 2.04 3.70
N GLY A 4 -19.60 3.21 3.88
CA GLY A 4 -18.22 3.48 3.44
C GLY A 4 -18.12 3.89 1.97
N ILE A 5 -16.90 4.24 1.56
CA ILE A 5 -16.60 4.81 0.22
C ILE A 5 -15.80 3.87 -0.69
N TYR A 6 -15.67 2.58 -0.32
CA TYR A 6 -14.94 1.63 -1.16
C TYR A 6 -15.62 1.36 -2.50
N GLY A 7 -14.84 1.11 -3.53
CA GLY A 7 -15.35 0.92 -4.88
C GLY A 7 -14.33 0.27 -5.82
N SER A 8 -14.79 -0.15 -6.99
CA SER A 8 -13.91 -0.73 -8.00
C SER A 8 -14.37 -0.37 -9.41
N SER A 9 -13.39 -0.09 -10.27
CA SER A 9 -13.58 0.13 -11.70
C SER A 9 -12.68 -0.79 -12.51
N ILE A 10 -13.13 -1.17 -13.70
CA ILE A 10 -12.36 -1.96 -14.65
C ILE A 10 -12.22 -1.15 -15.94
N LEU A 11 -10.99 -1.02 -16.42
CA LEU A 11 -10.61 -0.26 -17.61
C LEU A 11 -9.91 -1.16 -18.62
N GLY A 12 -9.99 -0.82 -19.89
CA GLY A 12 -9.28 -1.49 -20.96
C GLY A 12 -9.94 -2.77 -21.49
N GLU A 13 -9.43 -3.23 -22.63
CA GLU A 13 -9.89 -4.45 -23.29
C GLU A 13 -9.45 -5.73 -22.54
N ALA A 14 -10.00 -6.87 -22.91
CA ALA A 14 -9.87 -8.12 -22.16
C ALA A 14 -8.42 -8.56 -21.87
N ASP A 15 -7.51 -8.34 -22.81
CA ASP A 15 -6.08 -8.69 -22.73
C ASP A 15 -5.20 -7.60 -22.10
N GLN A 16 -5.74 -6.39 -21.94
CA GLN A 16 -5.09 -5.22 -21.32
C GLN A 16 -5.88 -4.65 -20.14
N ARG A 17 -6.72 -5.48 -19.53
CA ARG A 17 -7.65 -5.05 -18.49
C ARG A 17 -6.94 -4.69 -17.20
N ILE A 18 -7.22 -3.47 -16.72
CA ILE A 18 -6.77 -2.94 -15.43
C ILE A 18 -7.98 -2.86 -14.50
N GLN A 19 -7.82 -3.34 -13.27
CA GLN A 19 -8.81 -3.14 -12.22
C GLN A 19 -8.25 -2.17 -11.19
N ILE A 20 -9.00 -1.11 -10.87
CA ILE A 20 -8.73 -0.20 -9.76
C ILE A 20 -9.68 -0.56 -8.64
N ILE A 21 -9.15 -0.81 -7.44
CA ILE A 21 -9.90 -1.17 -6.23
C ILE A 21 -9.57 -0.13 -5.16
N LEU A 22 -10.55 0.68 -4.80
CA LEU A 22 -10.42 1.67 -3.72
C LEU A 22 -10.90 1.02 -2.42
N LEU A 23 -10.04 1.02 -1.39
CA LEU A 23 -10.38 0.55 -0.06
C LEU A 23 -10.75 1.73 0.84
N ASP A 24 -11.78 1.55 1.65
CA ASP A 24 -12.08 2.43 2.75
C ASP A 24 -11.44 1.87 4.02
N THR A 25 -10.36 2.49 4.47
CA THR A 25 -9.63 2.12 5.68
C THR A 25 -10.02 2.97 6.89
N ARG A 26 -11.16 3.68 6.83
CA ARG A 26 -11.63 4.60 7.87
C ARG A 26 -12.97 4.21 8.46
N TYR A 27 -13.97 3.96 7.63
CA TYR A 27 -15.36 3.81 8.07
C TYR A 27 -15.59 2.66 9.07
N PHE A 28 -14.95 1.52 8.84
CA PHE A 28 -15.12 0.31 9.66
C PHE A 28 -13.96 0.08 10.65
N ARG A 29 -12.94 0.92 10.59
CA ARG A 29 -11.71 0.68 11.34
C ARG A 29 -11.94 0.88 12.83
N ASP A 30 -11.53 -0.13 13.60
CA ASP A 30 -11.45 -0.04 15.06
C ASP A 30 -10.28 0.85 15.51
N ASP A 31 -10.28 1.24 16.78
CA ASP A 31 -9.23 2.04 17.39
C ASP A 31 -7.87 1.35 17.32
N LEU A 32 -6.82 2.15 17.20
CA LEU A 32 -5.44 1.71 17.18
C LEU A 32 -4.82 1.74 18.57
N ASP A 33 -3.99 0.76 18.88
CA ASP A 33 -3.23 0.74 20.15
C ASP A 33 -2.09 1.78 20.09
N ARG A 34 -2.00 2.60 21.13
CA ARG A 34 -0.90 3.54 21.29
C ARG A 34 0.28 2.88 21.99
N ASN A 35 1.51 3.18 21.52
CA ASN A 35 2.69 2.83 22.27
C ASN A 35 2.92 3.84 23.41
N THR A 36 3.68 3.41 24.43
CA THR A 36 4.04 4.22 25.60
C THR A 36 5.48 4.72 25.54
N LEU A 37 6.15 4.59 24.39
CA LEU A 37 7.54 4.96 24.21
C LEU A 37 7.72 6.47 24.35
N THR A 38 8.74 6.87 25.08
CA THR A 38 9.26 8.24 25.10
C THR A 38 9.86 8.62 23.74
N ASP A 39 10.06 9.89 23.48
CA ASP A 39 10.67 10.33 22.21
C ASP A 39 12.10 9.82 22.03
N GLN A 40 12.85 9.61 23.11
CA GLN A 40 14.18 9.01 23.04
C GLN A 40 14.10 7.54 22.69
N GLU A 41 13.26 6.76 23.35
CA GLU A 41 13.06 5.34 23.04
C GLU A 41 12.57 5.12 21.61
N LYS A 42 11.68 6.00 21.09
CA LYS A 42 11.28 5.95 19.68
C LYS A 42 12.47 6.13 18.75
N LYS A 43 13.35 7.12 19.02
CA LYS A 43 14.57 7.35 18.23
C LYS A 43 15.50 6.15 18.26
N ASP A 44 15.70 5.53 19.42
CA ASP A 44 16.60 4.40 19.62
C ASP A 44 16.16 3.16 18.80
N VAL A 45 14.86 2.99 18.60
CA VAL A 45 14.29 1.89 17.80
C VAL A 45 13.86 2.32 16.39
N GLY A 46 14.19 3.53 15.95
CA GLY A 46 13.88 4.05 14.62
C GLY A 46 12.41 4.34 14.35
N LYS A 47 11.59 4.48 15.39
CA LYS A 47 10.18 4.84 15.30
C LYS A 47 9.97 6.35 15.35
N VAL A 48 8.86 6.81 14.77
CA VAL A 48 8.47 8.23 14.78
C VAL A 48 7.01 8.43 15.17
N GLY A 49 6.21 7.38 15.15
CA GLY A 49 4.77 7.43 15.39
C GLY A 49 4.38 6.98 16.80
N TRP A 50 3.08 6.97 17.03
CA TRP A 50 2.46 6.76 18.33
C TRP A 50 1.74 5.42 18.46
N TYR A 51 1.75 4.60 17.40
CA TYR A 51 1.00 3.35 17.37
C TYR A 51 1.91 2.13 17.48
N GLN A 52 1.29 1.04 17.90
CA GLN A 52 1.90 -0.28 17.96
C GLN A 52 0.92 -1.33 17.42
N PRO A 53 1.43 -2.49 16.98
CA PRO A 53 0.57 -3.58 16.56
C PRO A 53 -0.34 -4.05 17.72
N THR A 54 -1.63 -4.23 17.42
CA THR A 54 -2.56 -4.86 18.37
C THR A 54 -2.39 -6.37 18.41
N THR A 55 -2.61 -6.96 19.58
CA THR A 55 -2.75 -8.41 19.76
C THR A 55 -4.22 -8.87 19.72
N ASP A 56 -5.16 -7.92 19.71
CA ASP A 56 -6.58 -8.20 19.64
C ASP A 56 -7.00 -8.51 18.19
N THR A 57 -7.17 -9.79 17.90
CA THR A 57 -7.55 -10.27 16.57
C THR A 57 -9.03 -10.06 16.23
N SER A 58 -9.85 -9.60 17.17
CA SER A 58 -11.24 -9.23 16.90
C SER A 58 -11.39 -7.89 16.19
N ARG A 59 -10.37 -7.02 16.30
CA ARG A 59 -10.38 -5.70 15.65
C ARG A 59 -10.28 -5.81 14.14
N THR A 60 -10.95 -4.89 13.46
CA THR A 60 -11.02 -4.86 12.00
C THR A 60 -10.53 -3.54 11.42
N LEU A 61 -9.95 -3.61 10.23
CA LEU A 61 -9.59 -2.43 9.43
C LEU A 61 -10.66 -2.11 8.38
N LEU A 62 -11.17 -3.13 7.68
CA LEU A 62 -12.11 -2.96 6.58
C LEU A 62 -13.56 -3.31 6.93
N GLY A 63 -13.79 -4.02 8.05
CA GLY A 63 -15.09 -4.61 8.36
C GLY A 63 -15.45 -5.78 7.43
N GLU A 64 -16.24 -6.72 7.91
CA GLU A 64 -16.58 -7.93 7.17
C GLU A 64 -17.32 -7.65 5.84
N PRO A 65 -18.23 -6.66 5.76
CA PRO A 65 -18.90 -6.35 4.49
C PRO A 65 -17.91 -5.99 3.37
N GLN A 66 -16.89 -5.17 3.68
CA GLN A 66 -15.89 -4.79 2.69
C GLN A 66 -14.94 -5.96 2.34
N TRP A 67 -14.62 -6.84 3.30
CA TRP A 67 -13.83 -8.05 3.02
C TRP A 67 -14.54 -9.00 2.05
N VAL A 68 -15.83 -9.24 2.24
CA VAL A 68 -16.66 -10.08 1.34
C VAL A 68 -16.70 -9.44 -0.06
N TRP A 69 -16.91 -8.13 -0.13
CA TRP A 69 -16.90 -7.39 -1.38
C TRP A 69 -15.53 -7.47 -2.07
N LEU A 70 -14.42 -7.24 -1.34
CA LEU A 70 -13.07 -7.30 -1.88
C LEU A 70 -12.76 -8.67 -2.49
N LYS A 71 -13.14 -9.75 -1.79
CA LYS A 71 -13.02 -11.12 -2.31
C LYS A 71 -13.71 -11.29 -3.66
N THR A 72 -14.90 -10.72 -3.81
CA THR A 72 -15.65 -10.74 -5.08
C THR A 72 -14.94 -9.93 -6.16
N GLN A 73 -14.36 -8.76 -5.81
CA GLN A 73 -13.64 -7.94 -6.78
C GLN A 73 -12.36 -8.63 -7.27
N LEU A 74 -11.58 -9.21 -6.39
CA LEU A 74 -10.30 -9.88 -6.73
C LEU A 74 -10.48 -11.10 -7.66
N ARG A 75 -11.67 -11.70 -7.71
CA ARG A 75 -12.02 -12.79 -8.64
C ARG A 75 -12.36 -12.32 -10.05
N LYS A 76 -12.59 -11.03 -10.26
CA LYS A 76 -12.87 -10.50 -11.60
C LYS A 76 -11.63 -10.60 -12.49
N PRO A 77 -11.79 -10.87 -13.80
CA PRO A 77 -10.63 -10.99 -14.68
C PRO A 77 -9.96 -9.63 -14.89
N ALA A 78 -8.67 -9.55 -14.59
CA ALA A 78 -7.79 -8.41 -14.92
C ALA A 78 -6.33 -8.86 -15.04
N LYS A 79 -5.52 -8.14 -15.81
CA LYS A 79 -4.08 -8.38 -15.97
C LYS A 79 -3.28 -7.67 -14.90
N VAL A 80 -3.73 -6.46 -14.54
CA VAL A 80 -3.15 -5.61 -13.49
C VAL A 80 -4.26 -5.19 -12.54
N ARG A 81 -3.98 -5.19 -11.25
CA ARG A 81 -4.87 -4.70 -10.19
C ARG A 81 -4.15 -3.68 -9.35
N ILE A 82 -4.72 -2.48 -9.28
CA ILE A 82 -4.22 -1.40 -8.44
C ILE A 82 -5.14 -1.32 -7.23
N ILE A 83 -4.65 -1.74 -6.07
CA ILE A 83 -5.37 -1.64 -4.80
C ILE A 83 -4.91 -0.37 -4.11
N VAL A 84 -5.83 0.56 -3.91
CA VAL A 84 -5.57 1.86 -3.29
C VAL A 84 -6.01 1.83 -1.84
N SER A 85 -5.08 2.10 -0.95
CA SER A 85 -5.27 2.24 0.49
C SER A 85 -4.90 3.65 0.92
N SER A 86 -5.63 4.25 1.86
CA SER A 86 -5.26 5.58 2.37
C SER A 86 -3.99 5.57 3.23
N ILE A 87 -3.63 4.41 3.80
CA ILE A 87 -2.48 4.21 4.70
C ILE A 87 -1.58 3.09 4.17
N GLN A 88 -0.31 3.09 4.58
CA GLN A 88 0.69 2.13 4.11
C GLN A 88 0.31 0.68 4.43
N THR A 89 0.47 -0.19 3.43
CA THR A 89 0.11 -1.61 3.55
C THR A 89 1.31 -2.49 3.91
N ILE A 90 2.48 -2.23 3.34
CA ILE A 90 3.68 -3.06 3.51
C ILE A 90 4.53 -2.55 4.68
N SER A 91 4.92 -1.28 4.68
CA SER A 91 5.72 -0.68 5.76
C SER A 91 4.89 -0.53 7.04
N TRP A 92 5.43 -1.01 8.17
CA TRP A 92 4.67 -1.02 9.44
C TRP A 92 5.48 -0.65 10.68
N GLU A 93 6.81 -0.62 10.60
CA GLU A 93 7.67 -0.50 11.79
C GLU A 93 7.72 0.91 12.37
N LYS A 94 7.37 1.92 11.57
CA LYS A 94 7.49 3.35 11.92
C LYS A 94 6.69 3.77 13.15
N GLY A 95 5.70 2.97 13.58
CA GLY A 95 4.76 3.36 14.62
C GLY A 95 3.71 4.38 14.13
N MET A 96 3.63 4.63 12.84
CA MET A 96 2.60 5.46 12.20
C MET A 96 1.34 4.64 11.94
N GLU A 97 0.29 5.30 11.50
CA GLU A 97 -0.92 4.64 11.07
C GLU A 97 -0.66 3.82 9.80
N CYS A 98 -0.92 2.53 9.86
CA CYS A 98 -0.65 1.59 8.76
C CYS A 98 -1.40 0.26 8.99
N TRP A 99 -1.41 -0.60 7.97
CA TRP A 99 -2.02 -1.93 8.08
C TRP A 99 -1.35 -2.81 9.15
N GLY A 100 -0.08 -2.61 9.41
CA GLY A 100 0.65 -3.34 10.44
C GLY A 100 0.21 -3.05 11.88
N ASN A 101 -0.61 -2.01 12.13
CA ASN A 101 -1.24 -1.81 13.42
C ASN A 101 -2.27 -2.91 13.74
N MET A 102 -2.77 -3.60 12.71
CA MET A 102 -3.62 -4.79 12.80
C MET A 102 -3.01 -5.92 11.98
N PRO A 103 -1.96 -6.62 12.47
CA PRO A 103 -1.16 -7.57 11.68
C PRO A 103 -1.99 -8.68 11.06
N HIS A 104 -3.01 -9.17 11.76
CA HIS A 104 -3.94 -10.19 11.27
C HIS A 104 -4.75 -9.70 10.05
N GLN A 105 -5.08 -8.40 9.96
CA GLN A 105 -5.79 -7.81 8.81
C GLN A 105 -4.84 -7.68 7.59
N ARG A 106 -3.57 -7.30 7.81
CA ARG A 106 -2.54 -7.28 6.77
C ARG A 106 -2.30 -8.69 6.21
N THR A 107 -2.14 -9.67 7.08
CA THR A 107 -2.01 -11.09 6.70
C THR A 107 -3.26 -11.57 5.95
N ARG A 108 -4.45 -11.20 6.38
CA ARG A 108 -5.72 -11.51 5.70
C ARG A 108 -5.74 -10.97 4.27
N LEU A 109 -5.23 -9.76 4.02
CA LEU A 109 -5.17 -9.19 2.68
C LEU A 109 -4.26 -10.04 1.77
N PHE A 110 -3.05 -10.35 2.22
CA PHE A 110 -2.10 -11.13 1.42
C PHE A 110 -2.61 -12.55 1.15
N LYS A 111 -3.21 -13.18 2.17
CA LYS A 111 -3.88 -14.47 2.01
C LYS A 111 -5.05 -14.39 1.02
N LEU A 112 -5.86 -13.33 1.06
CA LEU A 112 -6.98 -13.15 0.14
C LEU A 112 -6.53 -13.01 -1.32
N ILE A 113 -5.42 -12.29 -1.58
CA ILE A 113 -4.79 -12.21 -2.90
C ILE A 113 -4.38 -13.61 -3.38
N ALA A 114 -3.78 -14.41 -2.51
CA ALA A 114 -3.40 -15.79 -2.82
C ALA A 114 -4.62 -16.69 -3.10
N ASP A 115 -5.59 -16.71 -2.19
CA ASP A 115 -6.79 -17.56 -2.25
C ASP A 115 -7.66 -17.27 -3.47
N THR A 116 -7.70 -16.02 -3.92
CA THR A 116 -8.44 -15.61 -5.12
C THR A 116 -7.64 -15.79 -6.39
N LYS A 117 -6.36 -16.17 -6.29
CA LYS A 117 -5.40 -16.25 -7.40
C LYS A 117 -5.32 -14.93 -8.19
N ALA A 118 -5.51 -13.80 -7.50
CA ALA A 118 -5.47 -12.49 -8.09
C ALA A 118 -4.04 -12.16 -8.53
N GLN A 119 -3.82 -12.00 -9.85
CA GLN A 119 -2.53 -11.69 -10.44
C GLN A 119 -2.37 -10.19 -10.67
N GLY A 120 -1.13 -9.72 -10.81
CA GLY A 120 -0.84 -8.33 -11.20
C GLY A 120 -1.20 -7.30 -10.14
N VAL A 121 -1.19 -7.66 -8.85
CA VAL A 121 -1.54 -6.71 -7.78
C VAL A 121 -0.35 -5.80 -7.48
N VAL A 122 -0.63 -4.49 -7.50
CA VAL A 122 0.22 -3.42 -6.98
C VAL A 122 -0.60 -2.61 -5.98
N LEU A 123 0.02 -2.23 -4.87
CA LEU A 123 -0.59 -1.43 -3.82
C LEU A 123 -0.21 0.04 -4.00
N ILE A 124 -1.14 0.94 -3.74
CA ILE A 124 -0.91 2.38 -3.64
C ILE A 124 -1.31 2.82 -2.25
N SER A 125 -0.47 3.65 -1.63
CA SER A 125 -0.76 4.22 -0.33
C SER A 125 -0.38 5.69 -0.20
N GLY A 126 -0.78 6.31 0.90
CA GLY A 126 -0.55 7.73 1.19
C GLY A 126 -0.25 8.00 2.65
N ASP A 127 -0.79 9.11 3.18
CA ASP A 127 -0.77 9.58 4.57
C ASP A 127 0.57 10.18 5.05
N VAL A 128 1.71 9.64 4.67
CA VAL A 128 3.02 10.00 5.25
C VAL A 128 3.69 11.24 4.67
N HIS A 129 3.08 11.89 3.68
CA HIS A 129 3.51 13.14 3.04
C HIS A 129 4.90 13.10 2.38
N PHE A 130 5.40 11.91 2.06
CA PHE A 130 6.61 11.69 1.26
C PHE A 130 6.36 10.53 0.28
N ALA A 131 7.33 10.23 -0.58
CA ALA A 131 7.22 9.11 -1.50
C ALA A 131 8.27 8.03 -1.18
N GLU A 132 7.83 6.77 -1.24
CA GLU A 132 8.70 5.60 -1.14
C GLU A 132 8.08 4.39 -1.86
N ILE A 133 8.93 3.40 -2.23
CA ILE A 133 8.44 2.08 -2.64
C ILE A 133 8.90 1.05 -1.62
N SER A 134 7.96 0.30 -1.09
CA SER A 134 8.20 -0.87 -0.25
C SER A 134 7.87 -2.14 -1.02
N LYS A 135 8.66 -3.20 -0.79
CA LYS A 135 8.47 -4.53 -1.37
C LYS A 135 8.44 -5.60 -0.28
N THR A 136 7.55 -6.57 -0.42
CA THR A 136 7.54 -7.76 0.44
C THR A 136 7.35 -9.03 -0.38
N ASP A 137 7.94 -10.12 0.09
CA ASP A 137 7.76 -11.47 -0.46
C ASP A 137 6.79 -12.32 0.41
N GLU A 138 6.08 -11.71 1.37
CA GLU A 138 5.07 -12.36 2.21
C GLU A 138 3.76 -12.70 1.46
N GLY A 139 3.59 -12.18 0.25
CA GLY A 139 2.44 -12.47 -0.62
C GLY A 139 2.63 -13.73 -1.48
N PRO A 140 1.67 -14.06 -2.35
CA PRO A 140 1.78 -15.20 -3.28
C PRO A 140 2.83 -14.97 -4.38
N TYR A 141 3.31 -13.77 -4.52
CA TYR A 141 4.39 -13.27 -5.37
C TYR A 141 4.87 -11.94 -4.75
N PRO A 142 5.99 -11.34 -5.23
CA PRO A 142 6.45 -10.05 -4.71
C PRO A 142 5.36 -8.99 -4.82
N LEU A 143 4.97 -8.39 -3.69
CA LEU A 143 4.03 -7.26 -3.64
C LEU A 143 4.81 -5.96 -3.50
N TYR A 144 4.37 -4.94 -4.22
CA TYR A 144 4.93 -3.58 -4.18
C TYR A 144 3.87 -2.62 -3.67
N ASP A 145 4.26 -1.73 -2.77
CA ASP A 145 3.45 -0.62 -2.26
C ASP A 145 4.16 0.69 -2.61
N ILE A 146 3.60 1.42 -3.58
CA ILE A 146 4.06 2.77 -3.89
C ILE A 146 3.28 3.77 -3.05
N THR A 147 3.97 4.39 -2.10
CA THR A 147 3.45 5.49 -1.30
C THR A 147 3.82 6.81 -1.96
N SER A 148 2.85 7.71 -2.15
CA SER A 148 3.09 9.06 -2.65
C SER A 148 1.97 9.97 -2.17
N SER A 149 2.29 10.90 -1.26
CA SER A 149 1.29 11.77 -0.61
C SER A 149 1.85 13.15 -0.21
N GLY A 150 2.90 13.59 -0.88
CA GLY A 150 3.57 14.86 -0.58
C GLY A 150 3.15 16.03 -1.47
N LEU A 151 2.04 15.97 -2.21
CA LEU A 151 1.67 17.01 -3.18
C LEU A 151 1.30 18.34 -2.51
N ALA A 152 0.54 18.30 -1.40
CA ALA A 152 0.01 19.50 -0.74
C ALA A 152 0.60 19.74 0.65
N GLN A 153 1.35 18.79 1.20
CA GLN A 153 1.88 18.88 2.55
C GLN A 153 3.23 18.18 2.67
N LYS A 154 4.19 18.85 3.31
CA LYS A 154 5.50 18.26 3.61
C LYS A 154 5.42 17.39 4.87
N PRO A 155 6.20 16.29 4.95
CA PRO A 155 6.27 15.47 6.15
C PRO A 155 7.00 16.20 7.28
N HIS A 156 6.73 15.80 8.53
CA HIS A 156 7.60 16.15 9.63
C HIS A 156 9.04 15.65 9.34
N PRO A 157 10.10 16.41 9.63
CA PRO A 157 11.48 16.06 9.24
C PRO A 157 12.00 14.69 9.72
N SER A 158 11.43 14.14 10.80
CA SER A 158 11.79 12.81 11.30
C SER A 158 11.14 11.64 10.54
N TRP A 159 9.99 11.85 9.89
CA TRP A 159 9.21 10.77 9.31
C TRP A 159 9.93 10.00 8.19
N PRO A 160 10.61 10.65 7.23
CA PRO A 160 11.37 9.93 6.20
C PRO A 160 12.56 9.15 6.75
N LYS A 161 13.05 9.52 7.96
CA LYS A 161 14.16 8.85 8.64
C LYS A 161 13.75 7.61 9.42
N ALA A 162 12.44 7.36 9.54
CA ALA A 162 11.92 6.20 10.25
C ALA A 162 12.34 4.89 9.57
N ILE A 163 12.47 3.86 10.40
CA ILE A 163 12.76 2.52 9.93
C ILE A 163 11.70 2.04 8.92
N ASN A 164 12.18 1.45 7.84
CA ASN A 164 11.36 0.70 6.89
C ASN A 164 12.26 -0.34 6.20
N GLN A 165 12.29 -1.56 6.74
CA GLN A 165 13.10 -2.66 6.20
C GLN A 165 12.61 -3.14 4.82
N TYR A 166 11.40 -2.78 4.42
CA TYR A 166 10.80 -3.14 3.13
C TYR A 166 11.11 -2.12 2.03
N ARG A 167 11.68 -0.95 2.39
CA ARG A 167 11.98 0.09 1.40
C ARG A 167 13.02 -0.38 0.41
N LEU A 168 12.72 -0.24 -0.88
CA LEU A 168 13.70 -0.50 -1.92
C LEU A 168 14.83 0.54 -1.87
N PRO A 169 16.09 0.12 -2.09
CA PRO A 169 17.22 1.05 -2.14
C PRO A 169 16.99 2.17 -3.16
N GLY A 170 17.26 3.42 -2.75
CA GLY A 170 17.08 4.60 -3.60
C GLY A 170 15.64 5.07 -3.78
N CYS A 171 14.65 4.35 -3.25
CA CYS A 171 13.24 4.70 -3.40
C CYS A 171 12.69 5.47 -2.18
N LEU A 172 13.24 6.65 -1.93
CA LEU A 172 12.74 7.63 -0.96
C LEU A 172 12.88 9.04 -1.52
N TYR A 173 11.79 9.79 -1.53
CA TYR A 173 11.80 11.22 -1.91
C TYR A 173 10.92 12.04 -0.96
N VAL A 174 11.46 13.15 -0.47
CA VAL A 174 10.86 13.98 0.59
C VAL A 174 10.32 15.31 0.08
N GLY A 175 10.55 15.65 -1.18
CA GLY A 175 10.01 16.84 -1.84
C GLY A 175 8.50 16.74 -2.11
N GLU A 176 7.93 17.81 -2.61
CA GLU A 176 6.57 17.80 -3.17
C GLU A 176 6.50 16.77 -4.32
N ASN A 177 5.53 15.85 -4.24
CA ASN A 177 5.56 14.68 -5.12
C ASN A 177 4.16 14.18 -5.47
N PHE A 178 4.11 13.46 -6.60
CA PHE A 178 2.99 12.61 -6.98
C PHE A 178 3.50 11.26 -7.52
N GLY A 179 2.67 10.24 -7.38
CA GLY A 179 2.95 8.90 -7.92
C GLY A 179 2.46 8.76 -9.35
N LEU A 180 3.23 8.07 -10.19
CA LEU A 180 2.86 7.73 -11.55
C LEU A 180 3.06 6.22 -11.79
N ILE A 181 2.03 5.56 -12.30
CA ILE A 181 2.11 4.17 -12.75
C ILE A 181 1.85 4.12 -14.24
N THR A 182 2.84 3.67 -14.99
CA THR A 182 2.73 3.44 -16.43
C THR A 182 2.75 1.94 -16.72
N ILE A 183 1.90 1.49 -17.64
CA ILE A 183 1.84 0.10 -18.08
C ILE A 183 2.23 0.04 -19.55
N ASP A 184 3.36 -0.58 -19.84
CA ASP A 184 3.75 -0.92 -21.20
C ASP A 184 3.29 -2.34 -21.53
N TRP A 185 2.26 -2.44 -22.33
CA TRP A 185 1.69 -3.72 -22.74
C TRP A 185 2.54 -4.48 -23.75
N ALA A 186 3.37 -3.78 -24.55
CA ALA A 186 4.26 -4.40 -25.50
C ALA A 186 5.39 -5.14 -24.79
N THR A 187 6.02 -4.52 -23.81
CA THR A 187 7.10 -5.11 -23.00
C THR A 187 6.55 -5.86 -21.78
N LYS A 188 5.26 -5.74 -21.49
CA LYS A 188 4.60 -6.32 -20.30
C LYS A 188 5.26 -5.87 -18.99
N THR A 189 5.55 -4.57 -18.89
CA THR A 189 6.22 -3.94 -17.77
C THR A 189 5.34 -2.90 -17.12
N LEU A 190 5.32 -2.90 -15.78
CA LEU A 190 4.83 -1.82 -14.95
C LEU A 190 6.01 -0.92 -14.57
N CYS A 191 5.85 0.38 -14.73
CA CYS A 191 6.79 1.38 -14.28
C CYS A 191 6.15 2.16 -13.13
N LEU A 192 6.72 2.04 -11.92
CA LEU A 192 6.28 2.72 -10.70
C LEU A 192 7.24 3.88 -10.45
N GLN A 193 6.73 5.10 -10.38
CA GLN A 193 7.55 6.30 -10.23
C GLN A 193 6.98 7.24 -9.16
N ALA A 194 7.86 7.91 -8.42
CA ALA A 194 7.52 9.16 -7.78
C ALA A 194 8.15 10.30 -8.58
N CYS A 195 7.34 11.29 -8.90
CA CYS A 195 7.74 12.47 -9.64
C CYS A 195 7.65 13.70 -8.74
N ASP A 196 8.53 14.69 -8.98
CA ASP A 196 8.39 16.02 -8.39
C ASP A 196 7.30 16.83 -9.10
N VAL A 197 7.08 18.06 -8.65
CA VAL A 197 6.07 18.96 -9.22
C VAL A 197 6.37 19.42 -10.65
N GLN A 198 7.58 19.23 -11.15
CA GLN A 198 7.97 19.45 -12.54
C GLN A 198 7.76 18.20 -13.41
N GLY A 199 7.29 17.10 -12.81
CA GLY A 199 7.10 15.82 -13.50
C GLY A 199 8.39 15.01 -13.69
N GLN A 200 9.49 15.40 -13.03
CA GLN A 200 10.75 14.67 -13.14
C GLN A 200 10.74 13.46 -12.19
N PRO A 201 11.01 12.24 -12.70
CA PRO A 201 11.11 11.07 -11.83
C PRO A 201 12.25 11.20 -10.83
N GLN A 202 11.92 11.08 -9.55
CA GLN A 202 12.88 11.09 -8.43
C GLN A 202 13.38 9.68 -8.13
N PHE A 203 12.55 8.69 -8.38
CA PHE A 203 12.92 7.28 -8.46
C PHE A 203 11.97 6.51 -9.38
N THR A 204 12.46 5.40 -9.89
CA THR A 204 11.72 4.52 -10.81
C THR A 204 11.96 3.06 -10.46
N GLN A 205 10.89 2.26 -10.38
CA GLN A 205 10.94 0.81 -10.22
C GLN A 205 10.16 0.16 -11.36
N ASN A 206 10.87 -0.59 -12.19
CA ASN A 206 10.25 -1.42 -13.23
C ASN A 206 9.93 -2.81 -12.67
N VAL A 207 8.72 -3.30 -12.97
CA VAL A 207 8.23 -4.60 -12.51
C VAL A 207 7.65 -5.35 -13.70
N ALA A 208 8.18 -6.51 -14.03
CA ALA A 208 7.59 -7.36 -15.06
C ALA A 208 6.22 -7.88 -14.59
N ILE A 209 5.18 -7.76 -15.41
CA ILE A 209 3.83 -8.27 -15.09
C ILE A 209 3.86 -9.78 -14.84
N SER A 210 4.78 -10.50 -15.50
CA SER A 210 4.99 -11.93 -15.30
C SER A 210 5.49 -12.31 -13.89
N ALA A 211 6.18 -11.39 -13.20
CA ALA A 211 6.62 -11.58 -11.82
C ALA A 211 5.48 -11.48 -10.79
N LEU A 212 4.35 -10.89 -11.18
CA LEU A 212 3.18 -10.67 -10.32
C LEU A 212 2.11 -11.76 -10.55
N LYS A 213 2.52 -13.02 -10.64
CA LYS A 213 1.64 -14.16 -10.87
C LYS A 213 1.79 -15.20 -9.77
N VAL A 214 0.67 -15.72 -9.31
CA VAL A 214 0.64 -16.90 -8.45
C VAL A 214 1.27 -18.07 -9.23
N LYS A 215 2.29 -18.67 -8.64
CA LYS A 215 2.96 -19.88 -9.19
C LYS A 215 2.09 -21.11 -9.06
#